data_5ad678dd1ed82e3d6943e12064a11db8
#
_entry.id   5ad678dd1ed82e3d6943e12064a11db8
#
_cell.length_a   1.000
_cell.length_b   1.000
_cell.length_c   1.000
_cell.angle_alpha   90.00
_cell.angle_beta   90.00
_cell.angle_gamma   90.00
#
_symmetry.space_group_name_H-M   'P 1'
#
loop_
_entity.id
_entity.type
_entity.pdbx_description
1 polymer ?
#
loop_
_entity_poly.entity_id
_entity_poly.type
_entity_poly.pdbx_seq_one_letter_code
_entity_poly.pdbx_strand_id
1 'polypeptide(L)'
;MVKAKTVYVCSNCGADSPKWIGKCPSCGEWNTYVEEIVVKEPVGKRALYGVSDGGKVRPVLLRDITSEEETRVDLGDRELNRVLGGGLVKGSLVLIGGEPGIGKSTLVLQTVLGLKGLRTLYVSGEESSRQLKLRADRIAHENPDCFILCETNLEQIFVQTKNVQPDLLIIDSIQTIYTEVVESSPGSVSQVRECSAAILKYAKESGTPVLLIGHINKEGSIAGPKVLEHIVDTVLQLSLIHISE
;
A
#
# COMPACT_ATOMS: atom_id res chain seq x y z
N MET A 1 -27.96 7.00 16.77
CA MET A 1 -26.85 7.90 17.16
C MET A 1 -25.60 7.05 17.28
N VAL A 2 -24.68 7.23 16.35
CA VAL A 2 -23.38 6.53 16.39
C VAL A 2 -22.54 7.17 17.49
N LYS A 3 -22.05 6.37 18.45
CA LYS A 3 -21.20 6.89 19.53
C LYS A 3 -19.77 7.00 19.01
N ALA A 4 -19.34 8.21 18.74
CA ALA A 4 -17.92 8.51 18.54
C ALA A 4 -17.16 8.17 19.83
N LYS A 5 -16.06 7.44 19.72
CA LYS A 5 -15.17 7.13 20.83
C LYS A 5 -13.81 7.72 20.55
N THR A 6 -13.37 8.61 21.41
CA THR A 6 -11.98 9.10 21.39
C THR A 6 -11.06 7.97 21.84
N VAL A 7 -10.03 7.68 21.06
CA VAL A 7 -8.91 6.80 21.40
C VAL A 7 -7.60 7.54 21.16
N TYR A 8 -6.58 7.15 21.89
CA TYR A 8 -5.23 7.66 21.70
C TYR A 8 -4.41 6.60 20.96
N VAL A 9 -3.83 6.96 19.82
CA VAL A 9 -3.06 6.04 18.98
C VAL A 9 -1.59 6.47 19.00
N CYS A 10 -0.70 5.52 19.23
CA CYS A 10 0.73 5.77 19.19
C CYS A 10 1.17 6.05 17.75
N SER A 11 1.71 7.24 17.48
CA SER A 11 2.19 7.65 16.16
C SER A 11 3.38 6.82 15.66
N ASN A 12 4.08 6.10 16.54
CA ASN A 12 5.22 5.25 16.16
C ASN A 12 4.82 3.80 15.83
N CYS A 13 3.97 3.16 16.64
CA CYS A 13 3.66 1.73 16.49
C CYS A 13 2.17 1.42 16.27
N GLY A 14 1.28 2.43 16.29
CA GLY A 14 -0.14 2.24 16.10
C GLY A 14 -0.89 1.58 17.27
N ALA A 15 -0.24 1.35 18.40
CA ALA A 15 -0.89 0.82 19.58
C ALA A 15 -1.94 1.82 20.11
N ASP A 16 -3.16 1.35 20.34
CA ASP A 16 -4.26 2.16 20.85
C ASP A 16 -4.37 2.11 22.37
N SER A 17 -4.82 3.21 22.95
CA SER A 17 -5.10 3.35 24.37
C SER A 17 -6.39 4.15 24.60
N PRO A 18 -7.22 3.78 25.59
CA PRO A 18 -8.41 4.56 25.94
C PRO A 18 -8.08 5.91 26.61
N LYS A 19 -6.82 6.12 26.99
CA LYS A 19 -6.32 7.33 27.66
C LYS A 19 -4.95 7.67 27.10
N TRP A 20 -4.64 8.97 27.13
CA TRP A 20 -3.27 9.42 26.82
C TRP A 20 -2.30 8.89 27.88
N ILE A 21 -1.19 8.33 27.45
CA ILE A 21 -0.10 7.83 28.27
C ILE A 21 1.23 8.34 27.75
N GLY A 22 2.09 8.78 28.66
CA GLY A 22 3.36 9.43 28.29
C GLY A 22 4.36 8.51 27.60
N LYS A 23 4.33 7.20 27.89
CA LYS A 23 5.21 6.19 27.29
C LYS A 23 4.38 5.08 26.67
N CYS A 24 4.62 4.75 25.43
CA CYS A 24 3.94 3.65 24.76
C CYS A 24 4.42 2.29 25.32
N PRO A 25 3.53 1.44 25.86
CA PRO A 25 3.94 0.13 26.39
C PRO A 25 4.35 -0.86 25.30
N SER A 26 3.95 -0.63 24.06
CA SER A 26 4.23 -1.52 22.93
C SER A 26 5.61 -1.26 22.32
N CYS A 27 5.95 0.01 22.02
CA CYS A 27 7.23 0.35 21.38
C CYS A 27 8.25 1.03 22.32
N GLY A 28 7.82 1.45 23.53
CA GLY A 28 8.68 2.10 24.50
C GLY A 28 8.95 3.60 24.26
N GLU A 29 8.43 4.17 23.19
CA GLU A 29 8.61 5.58 22.83
C GLU A 29 7.80 6.53 23.72
N TRP A 30 8.32 7.74 23.96
CA TRP A 30 7.69 8.75 24.78
C TRP A 30 6.93 9.78 23.93
N ASN A 31 5.81 10.28 24.47
CA ASN A 31 5.00 11.37 23.89
C ASN A 31 4.51 11.10 22.45
N THR A 32 4.24 9.84 22.12
CA THR A 32 3.82 9.41 20.78
C THR A 32 2.30 9.24 20.63
N TYR A 33 1.52 9.41 21.71
CA TYR A 33 0.07 9.26 21.62
C TYR A 33 -0.61 10.50 21.07
N VAL A 34 -1.35 10.31 19.98
CA VAL A 34 -2.18 11.32 19.32
C VAL A 34 -3.63 10.96 19.53
N GLU A 35 -4.47 11.96 19.79
CA GLU A 35 -5.90 11.76 19.93
C GLU A 35 -6.54 11.54 18.55
N GLU A 36 -7.28 10.44 18.41
CA GLU A 36 -8.05 10.11 17.22
C GLU A 36 -9.51 9.79 17.59
N ILE A 37 -10.44 10.29 16.79
CA ILE A 37 -11.86 10.00 16.94
C ILE A 37 -12.17 8.76 16.08
N VAL A 38 -12.48 7.64 16.72
CA VAL A 38 -12.89 6.42 16.03
C VAL A 38 -14.40 6.25 16.18
N VAL A 39 -15.11 6.38 15.09
CA VAL A 39 -16.53 6.02 15.05
C VAL A 39 -16.61 4.54 14.70
N LYS A 40 -16.95 3.72 15.69
CA LYS A 40 -17.35 2.35 15.44
C LYS A 40 -18.77 2.38 14.88
N GLU A 41 -18.94 2.41 13.59
CA GLU A 41 -20.17 1.87 13.04
C GLU A 41 -20.25 0.38 13.43
N PRO A 42 -21.46 -0.10 13.80
CA PRO A 42 -21.64 -1.54 13.98
C PRO A 42 -21.24 -2.18 12.65
N VAL A 43 -20.34 -3.15 12.70
CA VAL A 43 -19.88 -3.95 11.56
C VAL A 43 -21.07 -4.71 11.00
N GLY A 44 -21.98 -3.97 10.37
CA GLY A 44 -22.91 -4.49 9.41
C GLY A 44 -22.10 -4.75 8.15
N LYS A 45 -21.95 -6.02 7.83
CA LYS A 45 -21.45 -6.63 6.61
C LYS A 45 -21.45 -5.69 5.38
N ARG A 46 -20.69 -4.60 5.37
CA ARG A 46 -20.25 -3.95 4.16
C ARG A 46 -19.04 -4.75 3.70
N ALA A 47 -19.32 -5.72 2.83
CA ALA A 47 -18.30 -6.31 2.00
C ALA A 47 -17.68 -5.15 1.20
N LEU A 48 -16.54 -4.62 1.65
CA LEU A 48 -15.72 -3.64 0.92
C LEU A 48 -15.31 -4.19 -0.47
N TYR A 49 -15.47 -5.49 -0.63
CA TYR A 49 -15.31 -6.23 -1.89
C TYR A 49 -16.49 -7.18 -2.00
N GLY A 50 -17.17 -7.16 -3.14
CA GLY A 50 -18.13 -8.20 -3.47
C GLY A 50 -17.43 -9.55 -3.40
N VAL A 51 -17.46 -10.16 -2.23
CA VAL A 51 -17.19 -11.59 -2.08
C VAL A 51 -18.33 -12.26 -2.81
N SER A 52 -18.04 -12.68 -4.00
CA SER A 52 -18.86 -13.63 -4.69
C SER A 52 -18.93 -14.88 -3.83
N ASP A 53 -20.15 -15.20 -3.43
CA ASP A 53 -20.59 -16.50 -2.97
C ASP A 53 -19.84 -17.10 -1.78
N GLY A 54 -20.57 -17.33 -0.72
CA GLY A 54 -20.09 -17.87 0.55
C GLY A 54 -19.50 -19.28 0.47
N GLY A 55 -18.39 -19.41 -0.25
CA GLY A 55 -17.55 -20.59 -0.22
C GLY A 55 -16.99 -20.74 1.20
N LYS A 56 -17.50 -21.73 1.93
CA LYS A 56 -16.97 -22.10 3.25
C LYS A 56 -15.49 -22.41 3.06
N VAL A 57 -14.63 -21.51 3.51
CA VAL A 57 -13.19 -21.75 3.58
C VAL A 57 -12.97 -23.05 4.38
N ARG A 58 -12.43 -24.07 3.72
CA ARG A 58 -12.13 -25.36 4.36
C ARG A 58 -10.62 -25.52 4.42
N PRO A 59 -10.07 -26.06 5.51
CA PRO A 59 -8.66 -26.42 5.54
C PRO A 59 -8.38 -27.50 4.49
N VAL A 60 -7.24 -27.35 3.77
CA VAL A 60 -6.78 -28.27 2.74
C VAL A 60 -5.47 -28.89 3.22
N LEU A 61 -5.23 -30.16 2.96
CA LEU A 61 -3.95 -30.78 3.29
C LEU A 61 -2.85 -30.20 2.39
N LEU A 62 -1.71 -29.85 2.99
CA LEU A 62 -0.58 -29.28 2.25
C LEU A 62 -0.16 -30.12 1.03
N ARG A 63 -0.19 -31.44 1.15
CA ARG A 63 0.12 -32.38 0.04
C ARG A 63 -0.86 -32.34 -1.12
N ASP A 64 -2.10 -31.84 -0.87
CA ASP A 64 -3.15 -31.78 -1.90
C ASP A 64 -3.14 -30.40 -2.61
N ILE A 65 -2.27 -29.49 -2.17
CA ILE A 65 -2.03 -28.20 -2.81
C ILE A 65 -1.03 -28.45 -3.95
N THR A 66 -1.51 -28.38 -5.18
CA THR A 66 -0.63 -28.36 -6.34
C THR A 66 0.11 -27.03 -6.38
N SER A 67 1.43 -27.06 -6.22
CA SER A 67 2.26 -25.90 -6.52
C SER A 67 2.28 -25.75 -8.05
N GLU A 68 1.35 -24.96 -8.58
CA GLU A 68 1.59 -24.36 -9.90
C GLU A 68 2.86 -23.51 -9.77
N GLU A 69 3.75 -23.57 -10.79
CA GLU A 69 4.96 -22.75 -10.79
C GLU A 69 4.55 -21.30 -10.49
N GLU A 70 5.10 -20.74 -9.42
CA GLU A 70 4.78 -19.41 -8.94
C GLU A 70 5.22 -18.41 -10.02
N THR A 71 4.30 -18.10 -10.94
CA THR A 71 4.54 -17.14 -12.02
C THR A 71 4.76 -15.76 -11.40
N ARG A 72 6.00 -15.30 -11.44
CA ARG A 72 6.37 -13.96 -10.98
C ARG A 72 6.22 -12.96 -12.11
N VAL A 73 5.80 -11.76 -11.78
CA VAL A 73 5.76 -10.66 -12.73
C VAL A 73 7.16 -10.08 -12.84
N ASP A 74 7.75 -10.20 -14.04
CA ASP A 74 9.04 -9.59 -14.37
C ASP A 74 8.85 -8.07 -14.50
N LEU A 75 9.58 -7.30 -13.67
CA LEU A 75 9.52 -5.84 -13.66
C LEU A 75 10.40 -5.18 -14.73
N GLY A 76 11.12 -5.95 -15.52
CA GLY A 76 12.03 -5.42 -16.54
C GLY A 76 13.27 -4.71 -15.99
N ASP A 77 13.37 -4.58 -14.68
CA ASP A 77 14.52 -4.03 -13.97
C ASP A 77 15.29 -5.14 -13.27
N ARG A 78 16.57 -5.28 -13.62
CA ARG A 78 17.41 -6.38 -13.12
C ARG A 78 17.62 -6.34 -11.61
N GLU A 79 17.77 -5.14 -11.05
CA GLU A 79 18.00 -4.98 -9.61
C GLU A 79 16.73 -5.20 -8.80
N LEU A 80 15.60 -4.64 -9.25
CA LEU A 80 14.31 -4.88 -8.61
C LEU A 80 13.94 -6.37 -8.64
N ASN A 81 14.13 -7.02 -9.77
CA ASN A 81 13.88 -8.48 -9.87
C ASN A 81 14.81 -9.26 -8.95
N ARG A 82 16.09 -8.88 -8.87
CA ARG A 82 17.08 -9.53 -8.00
C ARG A 82 16.66 -9.48 -6.53
N VAL A 83 16.31 -8.29 -6.02
CA VAL A 83 15.92 -8.12 -4.62
C VAL A 83 14.56 -8.74 -4.29
N LEU A 84 13.69 -8.90 -5.29
CA LEU A 84 12.40 -9.59 -5.18
C LEU A 84 12.49 -11.10 -5.44
N GLY A 85 13.69 -11.64 -5.67
CA GLY A 85 13.89 -13.07 -5.90
C GLY A 85 13.36 -13.57 -7.25
N GLY A 86 13.40 -12.69 -8.28
CA GLY A 86 12.99 -13.02 -9.66
C GLY A 86 11.72 -12.31 -10.13
N GLY A 87 11.20 -11.35 -9.38
CA GLY A 87 10.02 -10.55 -9.74
C GLY A 87 8.93 -10.55 -8.68
N LEU A 88 7.82 -9.88 -8.97
CA LEU A 88 6.69 -9.79 -8.05
C LEU A 88 5.88 -11.09 -8.01
N VAL A 89 5.60 -11.55 -6.81
CA VAL A 89 4.70 -12.68 -6.58
C VAL A 89 3.25 -12.23 -6.76
N LYS A 90 2.42 -13.03 -7.41
CA LYS A 90 0.98 -12.76 -7.54
C LYS A 90 0.33 -12.62 -6.16
N GLY A 91 -0.51 -11.61 -6.02
CA GLY A 91 -1.20 -11.34 -4.76
C GLY A 91 -0.30 -10.82 -3.63
N SER A 92 0.94 -10.42 -3.92
CA SER A 92 1.83 -9.80 -2.93
C SER A 92 1.59 -8.30 -2.81
N LEU A 93 1.80 -7.77 -1.61
CA LEU A 93 1.87 -6.35 -1.30
C LEU A 93 3.31 -5.98 -0.96
N VAL A 94 3.95 -5.20 -1.83
CA VAL A 94 5.34 -4.75 -1.67
C VAL A 94 5.37 -3.26 -1.39
N LEU A 95 5.98 -2.87 -0.28
CA LEU A 95 6.20 -1.47 0.09
C LEU A 95 7.56 -0.98 -0.42
N ILE A 96 7.54 0.13 -1.14
CA ILE A 96 8.74 0.88 -1.53
C ILE A 96 8.82 2.11 -0.63
N GLY A 97 9.71 2.05 0.36
CA GLY A 97 9.96 3.11 1.32
C GLY A 97 11.20 3.92 0.99
N GLY A 98 11.28 5.13 1.51
CA GLY A 98 12.44 6.00 1.37
C GLY A 98 12.12 7.46 1.70
N GLU A 99 13.13 8.30 1.87
CA GLU A 99 12.94 9.71 2.16
C GLU A 99 12.13 10.42 1.04
N PRO A 100 11.38 11.48 1.38
CA PRO A 100 10.76 12.33 0.37
C PRO A 100 11.80 12.86 -0.63
N GLY A 101 11.46 12.89 -1.92
CA GLY A 101 12.36 13.39 -2.97
C GLY A 101 13.45 12.42 -3.44
N ILE A 102 13.60 11.24 -2.85
CA ILE A 102 14.67 10.26 -3.22
C ILE A 102 14.45 9.59 -4.59
N GLY A 103 13.29 9.78 -5.20
CA GLY A 103 13.00 9.25 -6.53
C GLY A 103 12.11 8.02 -6.58
N LYS A 104 11.44 7.61 -5.47
CA LYS A 104 10.55 6.44 -5.43
C LYS A 104 9.52 6.42 -6.55
N SER A 105 8.72 7.47 -6.65
CA SER A 105 7.68 7.61 -7.68
C SER A 105 8.24 7.60 -9.10
N THR A 106 9.44 8.15 -9.28
CA THR A 106 10.12 8.14 -10.60
C THR A 106 10.58 6.73 -10.95
N LEU A 107 11.20 6.02 -10.01
CA LEU A 107 11.64 4.64 -10.19
C LEU A 107 10.45 3.74 -10.55
N VAL A 108 9.35 3.83 -9.79
CA VAL A 108 8.17 2.99 -10.02
C VAL A 108 7.51 3.35 -11.35
N LEU A 109 7.36 4.63 -11.69
CA LEU A 109 6.79 5.05 -12.97
C LEU A 109 7.65 4.57 -14.13
N GLN A 110 8.97 4.68 -14.04
CA GLN A 110 9.91 4.19 -15.06
C GLN A 110 9.77 2.67 -15.24
N THR A 111 9.71 1.92 -14.15
CA THR A 111 9.50 0.47 -14.16
C THR A 111 8.20 0.13 -14.89
N VAL A 112 7.08 0.74 -14.49
CA VAL A 112 5.75 0.48 -15.06
C VAL A 112 5.68 0.82 -16.55
N LEU A 113 6.27 1.91 -16.97
CA LEU A 113 6.33 2.31 -18.39
C LEU A 113 7.22 1.36 -19.21
N GLY A 114 8.17 0.67 -18.58
CA GLY A 114 9.00 -0.35 -19.22
C GLY A 114 8.30 -1.70 -19.43
N LEU A 115 7.18 -1.96 -18.73
CA LEU A 115 6.46 -3.23 -18.83
C LEU A 115 5.73 -3.35 -20.16
N LYS A 116 5.79 -4.52 -20.77
CA LYS A 116 5.09 -4.82 -22.03
C LYS A 116 4.08 -5.94 -21.82
N GLY A 117 2.87 -5.74 -22.37
CA GLY A 117 1.80 -6.74 -22.31
C GLY A 117 1.22 -6.96 -20.92
N LEU A 118 1.48 -6.05 -19.98
CA LEU A 118 0.91 -6.04 -18.64
C LEU A 118 0.06 -4.78 -18.46
N ARG A 119 -1.20 -4.99 -18.13
CA ARG A 119 -2.12 -3.91 -17.78
C ARG A 119 -1.80 -3.41 -16.39
N THR A 120 -1.43 -2.15 -16.29
CA THR A 120 -1.05 -1.52 -15.02
C THR A 120 -2.01 -0.41 -14.66
N LEU A 121 -2.36 -0.29 -13.39
CA LEU A 121 -3.12 0.84 -12.85
C LEU A 121 -2.24 1.60 -11.86
N TYR A 122 -1.84 2.80 -12.24
CA TYR A 122 -1.08 3.72 -11.40
C TYR A 122 -2.03 4.71 -10.73
N VAL A 123 -2.22 4.56 -9.44
CA VAL A 123 -3.03 5.46 -8.61
C VAL A 123 -2.13 6.49 -7.99
N SER A 124 -2.40 7.78 -8.23
CA SER A 124 -1.69 8.89 -7.62
C SER A 124 -2.62 9.72 -6.74
N GLY A 125 -2.22 9.87 -5.48
CA GLY A 125 -2.87 10.78 -4.54
C GLY A 125 -2.14 12.12 -4.38
N GLU A 126 -0.94 12.27 -4.98
CA GLU A 126 -0.11 13.47 -4.83
C GLU A 126 -0.03 14.29 -6.13
N GLU A 127 0.00 13.64 -7.28
CA GLU A 127 0.20 14.29 -8.56
C GLU A 127 -1.05 14.20 -9.44
N SER A 128 -1.29 15.26 -10.20
CA SER A 128 -2.31 15.26 -11.24
C SER A 128 -1.86 14.41 -12.46
N SER A 129 -2.82 13.95 -13.24
CA SER A 129 -2.56 13.22 -14.49
C SER A 129 -1.64 13.98 -15.46
N ARG A 130 -1.75 15.32 -15.49
CA ARG A 130 -0.88 16.17 -16.30
C ARG A 130 0.57 16.17 -15.81
N GLN A 131 0.80 16.21 -14.51
CA GLN A 131 2.16 16.15 -13.93
C GLN A 131 2.80 14.79 -14.17
N LEU A 132 2.03 13.71 -13.97
CA LEU A 132 2.48 12.36 -14.30
C LEU A 132 2.82 12.22 -15.79
N LYS A 133 1.99 12.77 -16.70
CA LYS A 133 2.28 12.76 -18.15
C LYS A 133 3.58 13.49 -18.46
N LEU A 134 3.80 14.70 -17.91
CA LEU A 134 5.04 15.45 -18.09
C LEU A 134 6.27 14.69 -17.58
N ARG A 135 6.12 13.90 -16.51
CA ARG A 135 7.19 13.05 -16.00
C ARG A 135 7.40 11.84 -16.91
N ALA A 136 6.34 11.18 -17.34
CA ALA A 136 6.38 10.03 -18.25
C ALA A 136 7.06 10.39 -19.58
N ASP A 137 6.80 11.59 -20.13
CA ASP A 137 7.41 12.06 -21.38
C ASP A 137 8.95 12.24 -21.30
N ARG A 138 9.51 12.33 -20.09
CA ARG A 138 10.96 12.36 -19.87
C ARG A 138 11.57 10.96 -19.76
N ILE A 139 10.73 9.95 -19.60
CA ILE A 139 11.14 8.55 -19.50
C ILE A 139 11.05 7.95 -20.90
N ALA A 140 12.14 7.33 -21.38
CA ALA A 140 12.25 6.81 -22.75
C ALA A 140 11.48 5.48 -22.96
N HIS A 141 10.45 5.21 -22.18
CA HIS A 141 9.64 3.99 -22.23
C HIS A 141 8.16 4.34 -22.33
N GLU A 142 7.42 3.51 -23.05
CA GLU A 142 5.97 3.62 -23.19
C GLU A 142 5.32 2.26 -22.93
N ASN A 143 4.33 2.25 -22.05
CA ASN A 143 3.42 1.13 -21.85
C ASN A 143 2.01 1.60 -22.27
N PRO A 144 1.47 1.13 -23.40
CA PRO A 144 0.14 1.53 -23.86
C PRO A 144 -0.98 1.05 -22.94
N ASP A 145 -0.70 0.05 -22.10
CA ASP A 145 -1.64 -0.54 -21.14
C ASP A 145 -1.46 0.04 -19.71
N CYS A 146 -0.79 1.19 -19.58
CA CYS A 146 -0.65 1.90 -18.31
C CYS A 146 -1.80 2.90 -18.11
N PHE A 147 -2.70 2.59 -17.19
CA PHE A 147 -3.81 3.47 -16.79
C PHE A 147 -3.39 4.33 -15.61
N ILE A 148 -3.75 5.62 -15.66
CA ILE A 148 -3.51 6.59 -14.57
C ILE A 148 -4.84 6.93 -13.91
N LEU A 149 -4.88 6.86 -12.58
CA LEU A 149 -6.02 7.27 -11.76
C LEU A 149 -5.56 8.26 -10.69
N CYS A 150 -6.09 9.49 -10.72
CA CYS A 150 -5.84 10.49 -9.67
C CYS A 150 -7.01 10.44 -8.69
N GLU A 151 -6.87 9.63 -7.65
CA GLU A 151 -7.91 9.39 -6.64
C GLU A 151 -7.27 9.05 -5.29
N THR A 152 -7.91 9.49 -4.21
CA THR A 152 -7.46 9.24 -2.83
C THR A 152 -8.46 8.44 -1.99
N ASN A 153 -9.71 8.34 -2.44
CA ASN A 153 -10.72 7.51 -1.78
C ASN A 153 -10.52 6.04 -2.19
N LEU A 154 -10.25 5.18 -1.20
CA LEU A 154 -9.93 3.77 -1.41
C LEU A 154 -11.10 3.00 -2.04
N GLU A 155 -12.33 3.30 -1.67
CA GLU A 155 -13.54 2.68 -2.20
C GLU A 155 -13.67 2.94 -3.71
N GLN A 156 -13.39 4.17 -4.14
CA GLN A 156 -13.39 4.54 -5.56
C GLN A 156 -12.24 3.87 -6.32
N ILE A 157 -11.06 3.80 -5.71
CA ILE A 157 -9.92 3.08 -6.29
C ILE A 157 -10.32 1.63 -6.57
N PHE A 158 -10.97 0.94 -5.63
CA PHE A 158 -11.39 -0.44 -5.83
C PHE A 158 -12.52 -0.62 -6.85
N VAL A 159 -13.38 0.37 -7.03
CA VAL A 159 -14.34 0.37 -8.14
C VAL A 159 -13.57 0.38 -9.47
N GLN A 160 -12.53 1.20 -9.59
CA GLN A 160 -11.74 1.28 -10.82
C GLN A 160 -10.85 0.04 -11.05
N THR A 161 -10.34 -0.59 -10.01
CA THR A 161 -9.61 -1.86 -10.18
C THR A 161 -10.49 -2.97 -10.75
N LYS A 162 -11.79 -3.00 -10.40
CA LYS A 162 -12.74 -3.94 -11.00
C LYS A 162 -13.00 -3.65 -12.48
N ASN A 163 -13.04 -2.37 -12.87
CA ASN A 163 -13.26 -1.96 -14.25
C ASN A 163 -12.04 -2.22 -15.13
N VAL A 164 -10.84 -1.88 -14.62
CA VAL A 164 -9.58 -2.00 -15.36
C VAL A 164 -9.04 -3.43 -15.34
N GLN A 165 -9.25 -4.18 -14.26
CA GLN A 165 -8.69 -5.52 -14.02
C GLN A 165 -7.17 -5.54 -14.26
N PRO A 166 -6.38 -4.76 -13.49
CA PRO A 166 -4.95 -4.64 -13.73
C PRO A 166 -4.20 -5.91 -13.34
N ASP A 167 -3.13 -6.21 -14.07
CA ASP A 167 -2.14 -7.23 -13.72
C ASP A 167 -1.16 -6.75 -12.63
N LEU A 168 -1.06 -5.42 -12.44
CA LEU A 168 -0.25 -4.77 -11.42
C LEU A 168 -0.93 -3.47 -10.99
N LEU A 169 -1.12 -3.29 -9.69
CA LEU A 169 -1.64 -2.06 -9.08
C LEU A 169 -0.50 -1.30 -8.39
N ILE A 170 -0.42 0.01 -8.63
CA ILE A 170 0.51 0.93 -7.96
C ILE A 170 -0.29 1.94 -7.16
N ILE A 171 0.13 2.23 -5.94
CA ILE A 171 -0.44 3.28 -5.09
C ILE A 171 0.66 4.23 -4.64
N ASP A 172 0.57 5.49 -5.06
CA ASP A 172 1.54 6.57 -4.82
C ASP A 172 0.85 7.83 -4.27
N SER A 173 0.88 8.03 -2.95
CA SER A 173 1.43 7.26 -1.87
C SER A 173 0.35 6.81 -0.88
N ILE A 174 0.67 5.84 -0.04
CA ILE A 174 -0.29 5.34 0.99
C ILE A 174 -0.72 6.44 1.95
N GLN A 175 0.10 7.46 2.18
CA GLN A 175 -0.21 8.56 3.09
C GLN A 175 -1.34 9.46 2.60
N THR A 176 -1.63 9.47 1.30
CA THR A 176 -2.70 10.27 0.72
C THR A 176 -4.02 9.52 0.62
N ILE A 177 -3.97 8.19 0.71
CA ILE A 177 -5.17 7.35 0.59
C ILE A 177 -5.94 7.35 1.91
N TYR A 178 -7.26 7.40 1.80
CA TYR A 178 -8.17 7.31 2.92
C TYR A 178 -9.36 6.39 2.62
N THR A 179 -9.96 5.87 3.68
CA THR A 179 -11.22 5.11 3.64
C THR A 179 -12.24 5.80 4.53
N GLU A 180 -13.51 5.73 4.14
CA GLU A 180 -14.63 6.26 4.92
C GLU A 180 -14.97 5.40 6.15
N VAL A 181 -14.35 4.22 6.26
CA VAL A 181 -14.56 3.31 7.41
C VAL A 181 -13.98 3.87 8.70
N VAL A 182 -12.98 4.75 8.61
CA VAL A 182 -12.29 5.35 9.75
C VAL A 182 -12.42 6.87 9.69
N GLU A 183 -13.02 7.47 10.71
CA GLU A 183 -13.11 8.94 10.85
C GLU A 183 -11.80 9.51 11.41
N SER A 184 -10.76 9.52 10.60
CA SER A 184 -9.50 10.20 10.91
C SER A 184 -8.94 10.86 9.66
N SER A 185 -8.06 11.83 9.83
CA SER A 185 -7.48 12.55 8.68
C SER A 185 -6.65 11.63 7.79
N PRO A 186 -6.64 11.83 6.45
CA PRO A 186 -5.71 11.17 5.57
C PRO A 186 -4.26 11.29 6.09
N GLY A 187 -3.47 10.22 5.95
CA GLY A 187 -2.11 10.17 6.47
C GLY A 187 -1.99 9.88 7.97
N SER A 188 -3.09 9.85 8.72
CA SER A 188 -3.07 9.36 10.10
C SER A 188 -2.71 7.88 10.15
N VAL A 189 -2.20 7.44 11.29
CA VAL A 189 -1.79 6.05 11.51
C VAL A 189 -2.94 5.08 11.30
N SER A 190 -4.14 5.43 11.78
CA SER A 190 -5.34 4.61 11.63
C SER A 190 -5.77 4.49 10.17
N GLN A 191 -5.72 5.58 9.40
CA GLN A 191 -6.02 5.55 7.97
C GLN A 191 -5.01 4.71 7.19
N VAL A 192 -3.72 4.94 7.41
CA VAL A 192 -2.64 4.20 6.74
C VAL A 192 -2.75 2.71 7.04
N ARG A 193 -3.01 2.34 8.29
CA ARG A 193 -3.20 0.94 8.72
C ARG A 193 -4.40 0.31 8.04
N GLU A 194 -5.56 0.94 8.08
CA GLU A 194 -6.81 0.39 7.55
C GLU A 194 -6.74 0.27 6.03
N CYS A 195 -6.28 1.32 5.34
CA CYS A 195 -6.09 1.30 3.90
C CYS A 195 -5.11 0.18 3.48
N SER A 196 -3.98 0.03 4.17
CA SER A 196 -3.00 -1.01 3.84
C SER A 196 -3.54 -2.42 4.08
N ALA A 197 -4.30 -2.64 5.15
CA ALA A 197 -4.95 -3.92 5.42
C ALA A 197 -5.99 -4.27 4.33
N ALA A 198 -6.77 -3.28 3.89
CA ALA A 198 -7.74 -3.46 2.81
C ALA A 198 -7.06 -3.74 1.46
N ILE A 199 -5.95 -3.06 1.17
CA ILE A 199 -5.15 -3.27 -0.04
C ILE A 199 -4.51 -4.66 -0.03
N LEU A 200 -3.96 -5.11 1.11
CA LEU A 200 -3.43 -6.47 1.25
C LEU A 200 -4.50 -7.52 0.98
N LYS A 201 -5.69 -7.33 1.57
CA LYS A 201 -6.82 -8.22 1.33
C LYS A 201 -7.18 -8.27 -0.15
N TYR A 202 -7.27 -7.11 -0.80
CA TYR A 202 -7.50 -7.03 -2.25
C TYR A 202 -6.44 -7.83 -3.03
N ALA A 203 -5.15 -7.62 -2.73
CA ALA A 203 -4.07 -8.32 -3.40
C ALA A 203 -4.21 -9.84 -3.28
N LYS A 204 -4.44 -10.34 -2.06
CA LYS A 204 -4.58 -11.79 -1.78
C LYS A 204 -5.81 -12.40 -2.45
N GLU A 205 -6.95 -11.68 -2.50
CA GLU A 205 -8.20 -12.19 -3.07
C GLU A 205 -8.21 -12.13 -4.60
N SER A 206 -7.64 -11.06 -5.19
CA SER A 206 -7.60 -10.89 -6.65
C SER A 206 -6.43 -11.60 -7.32
N GLY A 207 -5.37 -11.94 -6.56
CA GLY A 207 -4.09 -12.40 -7.10
C GLY A 207 -3.27 -11.28 -7.77
N THR A 208 -3.74 -10.03 -7.75
CA THR A 208 -3.04 -8.89 -8.33
C THR A 208 -1.94 -8.41 -7.38
N PRO A 209 -0.65 -8.39 -7.80
CA PRO A 209 0.41 -7.79 -7.00
C PRO A 209 0.21 -6.28 -6.87
N VAL A 210 0.60 -5.73 -5.73
CA VAL A 210 0.50 -4.30 -5.45
C VAL A 210 1.86 -3.73 -5.04
N LEU A 211 2.28 -2.66 -5.72
CA LEU A 211 3.40 -1.80 -5.29
C LEU A 211 2.83 -0.60 -4.53
N LEU A 212 3.19 -0.50 -3.27
CA LEU A 212 2.78 0.57 -2.38
C LEU A 212 3.96 1.50 -2.14
N ILE A 213 3.82 2.78 -2.46
CA ILE A 213 4.85 3.80 -2.16
C ILE A 213 4.55 4.43 -0.81
N GLY A 214 5.58 4.55 0.01
CA GLY A 214 5.51 5.19 1.32
C GLY A 214 6.70 6.07 1.63
N HIS A 215 6.49 7.12 2.42
CA HIS A 215 7.56 7.99 2.91
C HIS A 215 8.11 7.45 4.22
N ILE A 216 9.44 7.45 4.36
CA ILE A 216 10.17 7.09 5.56
C ILE A 216 10.76 8.38 6.14
N ASN A 217 10.68 8.58 7.45
CA ASN A 217 11.30 9.71 8.14
C ASN A 217 12.83 9.59 8.15
N LYS A 218 13.54 10.72 8.44
CA LYS A 218 15.01 10.77 8.56
C LYS A 218 15.59 9.81 9.62
N GLU A 219 14.77 9.33 10.54
CA GLU A 219 15.14 8.34 11.56
C GLU A 219 15.01 6.89 11.07
N GLY A 220 14.74 6.68 9.75
CA GLY A 220 14.58 5.35 9.16
C GLY A 220 13.25 4.67 9.51
N SER A 221 12.38 5.34 10.25
CA SER A 221 11.01 4.88 10.46
C SER A 221 10.10 5.39 9.35
N ILE A 222 9.21 4.55 8.85
CA ILE A 222 8.17 4.96 7.92
C ILE A 222 7.32 6.03 8.63
N ALA A 223 7.10 7.18 7.96
CA ALA A 223 6.21 8.22 8.48
C ALA A 223 4.78 7.70 8.48
N GLY A 224 4.32 7.32 9.67
CA GLY A 224 3.24 6.40 9.87
C GLY A 224 3.84 5.00 10.09
N PRO A 225 3.46 4.33 11.11
CA PRO A 225 4.23 3.51 12.02
C PRO A 225 4.89 2.29 11.35
N LYS A 226 5.80 1.65 12.05
CA LYS A 226 6.26 0.24 11.90
C LYS A 226 5.12 -0.75 11.63
N VAL A 227 3.88 -0.33 11.76
CA VAL A 227 2.65 -1.05 11.42
C VAL A 227 2.64 -1.52 9.96
N LEU A 228 3.17 -0.74 9.01
CA LEU A 228 3.21 -1.16 7.61
C LEU A 228 4.13 -2.35 7.38
N GLU A 229 5.27 -2.40 8.09
CA GLU A 229 6.23 -3.51 7.99
C GLU A 229 5.61 -4.85 8.38
N HIS A 230 4.60 -4.82 9.27
CA HIS A 230 3.87 -6.03 9.71
C HIS A 230 2.67 -6.39 8.82
N ILE A 231 2.26 -5.48 7.93
CA ILE A 231 1.12 -5.70 7.04
C ILE A 231 1.58 -6.18 5.66
N VAL A 232 2.68 -5.61 5.14
CA VAL A 232 3.17 -5.91 3.79
C VAL A 232 3.97 -7.21 3.74
N ASP A 233 4.00 -7.87 2.59
CA ASP A 233 4.78 -9.09 2.40
C ASP A 233 6.29 -8.80 2.26
N THR A 234 6.65 -7.64 1.72
CA THR A 234 8.05 -7.24 1.48
C THR A 234 8.20 -5.72 1.63
N VAL A 235 9.30 -5.29 2.22
CA VAL A 235 9.70 -3.88 2.29
C VAL A 235 10.99 -3.69 1.50
N LEU A 236 10.95 -2.80 0.50
CA LEU A 236 12.11 -2.32 -0.22
C LEU A 236 12.42 -0.90 0.25
N GLN A 237 13.63 -0.67 0.74
CA GLN A 237 14.06 0.66 1.14
C GLN A 237 14.98 1.27 0.09
N LEU A 238 14.56 2.39 -0.49
CA LEU A 238 15.38 3.21 -1.36
C LEU A 238 16.19 4.19 -0.51
N SER A 239 17.52 4.16 -0.65
CA SER A 239 18.45 5.05 0.06
C SER A 239 19.51 5.59 -0.89
N LEU A 240 20.02 6.80 -0.58
CA LEU A 240 21.18 7.35 -1.29
C LEU A 240 22.44 6.75 -0.69
N ILE A 241 23.28 6.14 -1.53
CA ILE A 241 24.64 5.76 -1.14
C ILE A 241 25.54 6.94 -1.48
N HIS A 242 26.09 7.61 -0.45
CA HIS A 242 27.18 8.55 -0.66
C HIS A 242 28.46 7.73 -0.85
N ILE A 243 28.89 7.63 -2.10
CA ILE A 243 30.25 7.13 -2.40
C ILE A 243 31.17 8.34 -2.12
N SER A 244 31.85 8.34 -0.98
CA SER A 244 32.98 9.24 -0.76
C SER A 244 34.14 8.71 -1.60
N GLU A 245 34.57 9.50 -2.59
CA GLU A 245 35.84 9.31 -3.27
C GLU A 245 37.02 9.50 -2.30
#